data_d49e47a2c993c0fe45ff31ce61d4976d
#
_entry.id   d49e47a2c993c0fe45ff31ce61d4976d
#
_cell.length_a   1.000
_cell.length_b   1.000
_cell.length_c   1.000
_cell.angle_alpha   90.00
_cell.angle_beta   90.00
_cell.angle_gamma   90.00
#
_symmetry.space_group_name_H-M   'P 1'
#
loop_
_entity.id
_entity.type
_entity.pdbx_description
1 polymer ?
#
loop_
_entity_poly.entity_id
_entity_poly.type
_entity_poly.pdbx_seq_one_letter_code
_entity_poly.pdbx_strand_id
1 'polypeptide(L)'
;MIRFYTDHYICGNFYKSCWAVTEYPTSTEETAILAHLADRNGVTLRIYNRLVTSMEQRKIVQQAMRKNHMMTTTNDVNESIKAQDNINDVVELLSELRRNKEPLLHTAVFIELKASSEDKLKELQADISMELTRSKISVDRLLLRQKEGFLSVLPTGNNVFASQFERVLPASSVANLYPLNYSGKTDENGFYIGRDKYGSNVLVDFDKRTEDKTNSNILILGNSGQGKSYLMKLLLCN
;
A
#
# COMPACT_ATOMS: atom_id res chain seq x y z
N MET A 1 -23.90 -14.49 13.43
CA MET A 1 -24.49 -14.92 12.14
C MET A 1 -23.91 -14.03 11.04
N ILE A 2 -23.50 -14.57 9.90
CA ILE A 2 -23.00 -13.79 8.76
C ILE A 2 -24.04 -13.86 7.65
N ARG A 3 -24.37 -12.72 7.02
CA ARG A 3 -25.31 -12.64 5.88
C ARG A 3 -24.62 -11.89 4.74
N PHE A 4 -24.62 -12.48 3.54
CA PHE A 4 -24.02 -11.89 2.34
C PHE A 4 -25.10 -11.28 1.44
N TYR A 5 -24.83 -10.09 0.94
CA TYR A 5 -25.64 -9.33 -0.01
C TYR A 5 -24.81 -9.08 -1.30
N THR A 6 -25.36 -8.34 -2.23
CA THR A 6 -24.73 -8.10 -3.54
C THR A 6 -23.39 -7.36 -3.43
N ASP A 7 -23.30 -6.32 -2.60
CA ASP A 7 -22.18 -5.37 -2.50
C ASP A 7 -21.58 -5.29 -1.10
N HIS A 8 -22.21 -5.95 -0.12
CA HIS A 8 -21.74 -5.95 1.26
C HIS A 8 -22.14 -7.25 1.98
N TYR A 9 -21.72 -7.41 3.22
CA TYR A 9 -22.17 -8.45 4.12
C TYR A 9 -22.27 -7.92 5.55
N ILE A 10 -23.12 -8.59 6.35
CA ILE A 10 -23.31 -8.27 7.75
C ILE A 10 -22.62 -9.35 8.59
N CYS A 11 -21.75 -8.93 9.50
CA CYS A 11 -21.08 -9.80 10.45
C CYS A 11 -21.28 -9.27 11.88
N GLY A 12 -22.07 -9.96 12.66
CA GLY A 12 -22.53 -9.46 13.98
C GLY A 12 -23.35 -8.17 13.81
N ASN A 13 -22.88 -7.09 14.41
CA ASN A 13 -23.51 -5.75 14.37
C ASN A 13 -22.86 -4.82 13.34
N PHE A 14 -22.00 -5.33 12.47
CA PHE A 14 -21.25 -4.51 11.52
C PHE A 14 -21.62 -4.82 10.08
N TYR A 15 -21.73 -3.76 9.29
CA TYR A 15 -21.82 -3.79 7.83
C TYR A 15 -20.42 -3.73 7.26
N LYS A 16 -20.12 -4.62 6.34
CA LYS A 16 -18.77 -4.77 5.77
C LYS A 16 -18.84 -4.95 4.26
N SER A 17 -17.82 -4.50 3.56
CA SER A 17 -17.66 -4.69 2.12
C SER A 17 -16.20 -5.02 1.80
N CYS A 18 -15.99 -6.00 0.91
CA CYS A 18 -14.66 -6.35 0.43
C CYS A 18 -14.47 -5.88 -1.01
N TRP A 19 -13.30 -5.29 -1.27
CA TRP A 19 -12.85 -4.85 -2.58
C TRP A 19 -11.52 -5.50 -2.92
N ALA A 20 -11.24 -5.68 -4.20
CA ALA A 20 -9.95 -6.16 -4.68
C ALA A 20 -9.29 -5.09 -5.54
N VAL A 21 -8.00 -4.84 -5.35
CA VAL A 21 -7.24 -3.93 -6.20
C VAL A 21 -6.99 -4.61 -7.56
N THR A 22 -7.32 -3.91 -8.64
CA THR A 22 -7.19 -4.41 -10.01
C THR A 22 -6.05 -3.77 -10.77
N GLU A 23 -5.77 -2.48 -10.50
CA GLU A 23 -4.71 -1.73 -11.17
C GLU A 23 -3.96 -0.86 -10.18
N TYR A 24 -2.65 -0.75 -10.40
CA TYR A 24 -1.73 0.07 -9.63
C TYR A 24 -1.22 1.22 -10.49
N PRO A 25 -0.80 2.35 -9.91
CA PRO A 25 -0.19 3.44 -10.66
C PRO A 25 1.09 2.96 -11.35
N THR A 26 1.33 3.42 -12.56
CA THR A 26 2.54 3.11 -13.34
C THR A 26 3.80 3.76 -12.76
N SER A 27 3.63 4.91 -12.12
CA SER A 27 4.70 5.61 -11.38
C SER A 27 4.08 6.32 -10.19
N THR A 28 4.82 6.42 -9.10
CA THR A 28 4.43 7.19 -7.92
C THR A 28 5.67 7.85 -7.33
N GLU A 29 5.54 9.11 -6.98
CA GLU A 29 6.54 9.84 -6.18
C GLU A 29 6.35 9.57 -4.69
N GLU A 30 5.16 9.07 -4.30
CA GLU A 30 4.83 8.76 -2.93
C GLU A 30 5.32 7.37 -2.53
N THR A 31 5.92 7.27 -1.37
CA THR A 31 6.20 6.01 -0.70
C THR A 31 5.04 5.63 0.21
N ALA A 32 4.84 4.33 0.45
CA ALA A 32 3.80 3.82 1.34
C ALA A 32 2.38 4.27 0.94
N ILE A 33 2.04 4.16 -0.35
CA ILE A 33 0.76 4.63 -0.93
C ILE A 33 -0.51 4.08 -0.25
N LEU A 34 -0.43 2.96 0.44
CA LEU A 34 -1.54 2.39 1.20
C LEU A 34 -1.55 2.79 2.69
N ALA A 35 -0.57 3.59 3.17
CA ALA A 35 -0.47 3.94 4.58
C ALA A 35 -1.68 4.74 5.07
N HIS A 36 -2.19 5.67 4.25
CA HIS A 36 -3.38 6.45 4.59
C HIS A 36 -4.64 5.59 4.75
N LEU A 37 -4.77 4.53 3.94
CA LEU A 37 -5.86 3.57 4.06
C LEU A 37 -5.73 2.74 5.34
N ALA A 38 -4.51 2.31 5.67
CA ALA A 38 -4.25 1.50 6.86
C ALA A 38 -4.52 2.26 8.17
N ASP A 39 -4.33 3.57 8.17
CA ASP A 39 -4.59 4.45 9.33
C ASP A 39 -6.09 4.75 9.54
N ARG A 40 -6.96 4.42 8.58
CA ARG A 40 -8.38 4.71 8.68
C ARG A 40 -9.12 3.70 9.54
N ASN A 41 -9.94 4.21 10.46
CA ASN A 41 -10.85 3.37 11.23
C ASN A 41 -11.86 2.65 10.33
N GLY A 42 -11.99 1.35 10.52
CA GLY A 42 -12.89 0.52 9.74
C GLY A 42 -12.33 0.03 8.41
N VAL A 43 -11.06 0.25 8.14
CA VAL A 43 -10.37 -0.30 6.97
C VAL A 43 -9.43 -1.41 7.41
N THR A 44 -9.45 -2.53 6.70
CA THR A 44 -8.51 -3.65 6.88
C THR A 44 -7.89 -3.96 5.53
N LEU A 45 -6.56 -3.96 5.47
CA LEU A 45 -5.81 -4.33 4.28
C LEU A 45 -5.29 -5.76 4.41
N ARG A 46 -5.38 -6.50 3.31
CA ARG A 46 -4.76 -7.82 3.18
C ARG A 46 -3.93 -7.86 1.91
N ILE A 47 -2.65 -8.08 2.06
CA ILE A 47 -1.70 -8.14 0.95
C ILE A 47 -1.15 -9.56 0.88
N TYR A 48 -1.31 -10.18 -0.27
CA TYR A 48 -0.77 -11.50 -0.60
C TYR A 48 0.39 -11.33 -1.56
N ASN A 49 1.53 -11.91 -1.21
CA ASN A 49 2.73 -11.89 -2.03
C ASN A 49 3.26 -13.30 -2.20
N ARG A 50 3.59 -13.69 -3.43
CA ARG A 50 4.34 -14.91 -3.72
C ARG A 50 5.41 -14.64 -4.76
N LEU A 51 6.54 -15.31 -4.63
CA LEU A 51 7.63 -15.18 -5.58
C LEU A 51 7.21 -15.72 -6.96
N VAL A 52 7.60 -14.99 -8.01
CA VAL A 52 7.51 -15.44 -9.38
C VAL A 52 8.69 -16.40 -9.65
N THR A 53 8.41 -17.63 -10.02
CA THR A 53 9.46 -18.57 -10.36
C THR A 53 10.15 -18.20 -11.68
N SER A 54 11.40 -18.65 -11.87
CA SER A 54 12.14 -18.38 -13.12
C SER A 54 11.42 -18.89 -14.37
N MET A 55 10.65 -19.97 -14.26
CA MET A 55 9.84 -20.47 -15.37
C MET A 55 8.63 -19.58 -15.66
N GLU A 56 7.92 -19.11 -14.62
CA GLU A 56 6.81 -18.17 -14.76
C GLU A 56 7.29 -16.84 -15.33
N GLN A 57 8.42 -16.32 -14.85
CA GLN A 57 9.02 -15.10 -15.37
C GLN A 57 9.28 -15.18 -16.88
N ARG A 58 9.88 -16.29 -17.35
CA ARG A 58 10.09 -16.51 -18.79
C ARG A 58 8.80 -16.53 -19.59
N LYS A 59 7.74 -17.18 -19.07
CA LYS A 59 6.42 -17.22 -19.73
C LYS A 59 5.78 -15.86 -19.79
N ILE A 60 5.81 -15.08 -18.70
CA ILE A 60 5.25 -13.72 -18.63
C ILE A 60 5.92 -12.82 -19.67
N VAL A 61 7.26 -12.83 -19.71
CA VAL A 61 8.02 -12.04 -20.67
C VAL A 61 7.72 -12.46 -22.11
N GLN A 62 7.69 -13.76 -22.39
CA GLN A 62 7.36 -14.25 -23.74
C GLN A 62 5.94 -13.87 -24.16
N GLN A 63 4.97 -13.94 -23.25
CA GLN A 63 3.59 -13.52 -23.53
C GLN A 63 3.48 -12.03 -23.79
N ALA A 64 4.15 -11.20 -22.97
CA ALA A 64 4.20 -9.76 -23.17
C ALA A 64 4.80 -9.39 -24.52
N MET A 65 5.95 -9.98 -24.86
CA MET A 65 6.59 -9.77 -26.16
C MET A 65 5.73 -10.21 -27.34
N ARG A 66 5.08 -11.39 -27.26
CA ARG A 66 4.19 -11.88 -28.32
C ARG A 66 2.99 -10.95 -28.51
N LYS A 67 2.34 -10.53 -27.42
CA LYS A 67 1.19 -9.64 -27.47
C LYS A 67 1.56 -8.29 -28.12
N ASN A 68 2.66 -7.68 -27.70
CA ASN A 68 3.13 -6.44 -28.25
C ASN A 68 3.57 -6.56 -29.71
N HIS A 69 4.23 -7.67 -30.07
CA HIS A 69 4.63 -7.93 -31.48
C HIS A 69 3.42 -8.12 -32.40
N MET A 70 2.34 -8.72 -31.91
CA MET A 70 1.06 -8.76 -32.68
C MET A 70 0.47 -7.37 -32.87
N MET A 71 0.58 -6.49 -31.89
CA MET A 71 0.08 -5.11 -31.99
C MET A 71 0.93 -4.21 -32.89
N THR A 72 2.25 -4.45 -33.00
CA THR A 72 3.12 -3.71 -33.93
C THR A 72 2.82 -4.00 -35.40
N THR A 73 2.15 -5.11 -35.70
CA THR A 73 1.73 -5.50 -37.06
C THR A 73 0.33 -5.01 -37.43
N THR A 74 -0.33 -4.24 -36.57
CA THR A 74 -1.65 -3.66 -36.83
C THR A 74 -1.53 -2.44 -37.75
N ASN A 75 -2.52 -2.19 -38.60
CA ASN A 75 -2.51 -1.05 -39.54
C ASN A 75 -2.72 0.34 -38.88
N ASP A 76 -2.91 0.39 -37.55
CA ASP A 76 -3.01 1.64 -36.79
C ASP A 76 -1.63 2.07 -36.30
N VAL A 77 -1.15 3.20 -36.84
CA VAL A 77 0.18 3.76 -36.51
C VAL A 77 0.31 4.11 -35.02
N ASN A 78 -0.76 4.61 -34.39
CA ASN A 78 -0.75 4.99 -32.99
C ASN A 78 -0.64 3.77 -32.08
N GLU A 79 -1.33 2.68 -32.41
CA GLU A 79 -1.24 1.41 -31.67
C GLU A 79 0.15 0.76 -31.85
N SER A 80 0.71 0.85 -33.05
CA SER A 80 2.04 0.33 -33.36
C SER A 80 3.14 1.05 -32.56
N ILE A 81 3.09 2.39 -32.47
CA ILE A 81 4.04 3.19 -31.68
C ILE A 81 3.93 2.82 -30.20
N LYS A 82 2.72 2.80 -29.64
CA LYS A 82 2.50 2.40 -28.23
C LYS A 82 2.99 0.98 -27.92
N ALA A 83 2.81 0.05 -28.86
CA ALA A 83 3.29 -1.32 -28.70
C ALA A 83 4.83 -1.38 -28.71
N GLN A 84 5.50 -0.57 -29.53
CA GLN A 84 6.95 -0.48 -29.57
C GLN A 84 7.50 0.13 -28.27
N ASP A 85 6.90 1.20 -27.76
CA ASP A 85 7.28 1.81 -26.48
C ASP A 85 7.12 0.82 -25.34
N ASN A 86 6.00 0.08 -25.29
CA ASN A 86 5.78 -0.98 -24.28
C ASN A 86 6.84 -2.09 -24.36
N ILE A 87 7.32 -2.45 -25.55
CA ILE A 87 8.41 -3.43 -25.69
C ILE A 87 9.71 -2.89 -25.08
N ASN A 88 10.04 -1.64 -25.38
CA ASN A 88 11.23 -0.99 -24.86
C ASN A 88 11.17 -0.90 -23.32
N ASP A 89 10.04 -0.49 -22.75
CA ASP A 89 9.82 -0.44 -21.29
C ASP A 89 10.00 -1.81 -20.63
N VAL A 90 9.46 -2.88 -21.25
CA VAL A 90 9.63 -4.24 -20.74
C VAL A 90 11.09 -4.68 -20.78
N VAL A 91 11.83 -4.35 -21.84
CA VAL A 91 13.27 -4.69 -21.97
C VAL A 91 14.08 -3.91 -20.94
N GLU A 92 13.80 -2.63 -20.75
CA GLU A 92 14.47 -1.78 -19.76
C GLU A 92 14.22 -2.31 -18.34
N LEU A 93 12.97 -2.54 -17.97
CA LEU A 93 12.59 -3.13 -16.69
C LEU A 93 13.33 -4.46 -16.44
N LEU A 94 13.37 -5.35 -17.43
CA LEU A 94 14.07 -6.62 -17.30
C LEU A 94 15.58 -6.44 -17.10
N SER A 95 16.19 -5.45 -17.76
CA SER A 95 17.60 -5.14 -17.60
C SER A 95 17.90 -4.63 -16.20
N GLU A 96 17.05 -3.77 -15.66
CA GLU A 96 17.13 -3.26 -14.29
C GLU A 96 16.97 -4.35 -13.24
N LEU A 97 15.95 -5.18 -13.37
CA LEU A 97 15.71 -6.31 -12.48
C LEU A 97 16.91 -7.27 -12.43
N ARG A 98 17.55 -7.53 -13.59
CA ARG A 98 18.75 -8.37 -13.65
C ARG A 98 19.96 -7.69 -13.00
N ARG A 99 20.16 -6.41 -13.25
CA ARG A 99 21.28 -5.62 -12.68
C ARG A 99 21.18 -5.56 -11.17
N ASN A 100 19.97 -5.31 -10.66
CA ASN A 100 19.72 -5.15 -9.24
C ASN A 100 19.44 -6.49 -8.53
N LYS A 101 19.39 -7.62 -9.26
CA LYS A 101 18.98 -8.94 -8.76
C LYS A 101 17.63 -8.91 -8.03
N GLU A 102 16.74 -8.06 -8.50
CA GLU A 102 15.45 -7.81 -7.89
C GLU A 102 14.44 -8.92 -8.28
N PRO A 103 13.76 -9.55 -7.31
CA PRO A 103 12.75 -10.55 -7.61
C PRO A 103 11.42 -9.90 -8.05
N LEU A 104 10.69 -10.62 -8.89
CA LEU A 104 9.30 -10.32 -9.20
C LEU A 104 8.38 -11.07 -8.23
N LEU A 105 7.29 -10.40 -7.86
CA LEU A 105 6.27 -10.93 -6.97
C LEU A 105 4.90 -10.92 -7.66
N HIS A 106 4.13 -11.99 -7.48
CA HIS A 106 2.69 -11.95 -7.68
C HIS A 106 2.07 -11.31 -6.44
N THR A 107 1.42 -10.17 -6.62
CA THR A 107 0.84 -9.39 -5.53
C THR A 107 -0.66 -9.23 -5.73
N ALA A 108 -1.45 -9.50 -4.69
CA ALA A 108 -2.87 -9.20 -4.64
C ALA A 108 -3.19 -8.41 -3.37
N VAL A 109 -3.97 -7.35 -3.50
CA VAL A 109 -4.39 -6.51 -2.37
C VAL A 109 -5.90 -6.51 -2.27
N PHE A 110 -6.41 -6.84 -1.07
CA PHE A 110 -7.82 -6.78 -0.72
C PHE A 110 -8.04 -5.75 0.38
N ILE A 111 -9.15 -5.04 0.29
CA ILE A 111 -9.56 -4.00 1.21
C ILE A 111 -10.91 -4.40 1.80
N GLU A 112 -11.00 -4.58 3.12
CA GLU A 112 -12.28 -4.73 3.81
C GLU A 112 -12.65 -3.41 4.46
N LEU A 113 -13.85 -2.93 4.19
CA LEU A 113 -14.45 -1.76 4.81
C LEU A 113 -15.47 -2.21 5.85
N LYS A 114 -15.51 -1.56 7.01
CA LYS A 114 -16.37 -1.91 8.14
C LYS A 114 -16.99 -0.67 8.74
N ALA A 115 -18.31 -0.68 8.93
CA ALA A 115 -19.05 0.40 9.59
C ALA A 115 -20.15 -0.14 10.50
N SER A 116 -20.70 0.72 11.37
CA SER A 116 -21.78 0.36 12.31
C SER A 116 -23.18 0.39 11.69
N SER A 117 -23.35 1.03 10.52
CA SER A 117 -24.59 1.07 9.76
C SER A 117 -24.32 1.05 8.27
N GLU A 118 -25.34 0.78 7.47
CA GLU A 118 -25.24 0.75 6.01
C GLU A 118 -24.90 2.14 5.45
N ASP A 119 -25.52 3.20 5.96
CA ASP A 119 -25.25 4.57 5.51
C ASP A 119 -23.80 4.98 5.75
N LYS A 120 -23.27 4.69 6.96
CA LYS A 120 -21.85 4.92 7.27
C LYS A 120 -20.90 4.07 6.42
N LEU A 121 -21.34 2.87 6.02
CA LEU A 121 -20.55 2.06 5.09
C LEU A 121 -20.50 2.72 3.72
N LYS A 122 -21.61 3.26 3.22
CA LYS A 122 -21.67 3.99 1.94
C LYS A 122 -20.81 5.27 1.96
N GLU A 123 -20.84 6.01 3.06
CA GLU A 123 -19.95 7.17 3.26
C GLU A 123 -18.48 6.76 3.21
N LEU A 124 -18.10 5.73 3.98
CA LEU A 124 -16.72 5.20 3.98
C LEU A 124 -16.30 4.71 2.60
N GLN A 125 -17.20 4.01 1.87
CA GLN A 125 -16.93 3.56 0.50
C GLN A 125 -16.69 4.72 -0.46
N ALA A 126 -17.44 5.81 -0.35
CA ALA A 126 -17.27 7.00 -1.17
C ALA A 126 -15.90 7.67 -0.89
N ASP A 127 -15.55 7.84 0.38
CA ASP A 127 -14.29 8.43 0.82
C ASP A 127 -13.08 7.62 0.31
N ILE A 128 -13.11 6.29 0.54
CA ILE A 128 -12.02 5.41 0.10
C ILE A 128 -11.93 5.35 -1.42
N SER A 129 -13.05 5.34 -2.12
CA SER A 129 -13.07 5.38 -3.59
C SER A 129 -12.41 6.66 -4.14
N MET A 130 -12.66 7.82 -3.49
CA MET A 130 -12.04 9.09 -3.85
C MET A 130 -10.52 9.06 -3.60
N GLU A 131 -10.10 8.53 -2.48
CA GLU A 131 -8.69 8.40 -2.11
C GLU A 131 -7.91 7.49 -3.07
N LEU A 132 -8.48 6.32 -3.38
CA LEU A 132 -7.92 5.38 -4.36
C LEU A 132 -7.81 6.01 -5.76
N THR A 133 -8.84 6.75 -6.18
CA THR A 133 -8.82 7.46 -7.46
C THR A 133 -7.70 8.51 -7.52
N ARG A 134 -7.47 9.25 -6.44
CA ARG A 134 -6.34 10.21 -6.33
C ARG A 134 -4.99 9.51 -6.46
N SER A 135 -4.86 8.34 -5.85
CA SER A 135 -3.66 7.50 -5.93
C SER A 135 -3.57 6.69 -7.23
N LYS A 136 -4.50 6.86 -8.17
CA LYS A 136 -4.58 6.11 -9.44
C LYS A 136 -4.64 4.60 -9.24
N ILE A 137 -5.31 4.16 -8.19
CA ILE A 137 -5.54 2.75 -7.88
C ILE A 137 -6.97 2.40 -8.26
N SER A 138 -7.15 1.40 -9.12
CA SER A 138 -8.47 0.88 -9.50
C SER A 138 -8.83 -0.34 -8.63
N VAL A 139 -10.12 -0.46 -8.30
CA VAL A 139 -10.64 -1.56 -7.49
C VAL A 139 -11.87 -2.20 -8.11
N ASP A 140 -12.02 -3.50 -7.93
CA ASP A 140 -13.26 -4.25 -8.12
C ASP A 140 -13.98 -4.35 -6.77
N ARG A 141 -15.25 -3.93 -6.72
CA ARG A 141 -16.09 -3.97 -5.52
C ARG A 141 -16.62 -5.37 -5.17
N LEU A 142 -16.20 -6.39 -5.91
CA LEU A 142 -16.57 -7.79 -5.72
C LEU A 142 -18.09 -8.01 -5.62
N LEU A 143 -18.86 -7.37 -6.54
CA LEU A 143 -20.31 -7.53 -6.59
C LEU A 143 -20.68 -9.01 -6.76
N LEU A 144 -21.65 -9.48 -5.96
CA LEU A 144 -22.09 -10.88 -5.86
C LEU A 144 -21.01 -11.87 -5.35
N ARG A 145 -19.81 -11.39 -5.03
CA ARG A 145 -18.65 -12.20 -4.60
C ARG A 145 -18.13 -11.78 -3.21
N GLN A 146 -18.96 -11.16 -2.39
CA GLN A 146 -18.60 -10.69 -1.07
C GLN A 146 -18.22 -11.84 -0.11
N LYS A 147 -18.72 -13.05 -0.34
CA LYS A 147 -18.35 -14.25 0.42
C LYS A 147 -16.90 -14.65 0.17
N GLU A 148 -16.47 -14.68 -1.08
CA GLU A 148 -15.08 -14.97 -1.47
C GLU A 148 -14.15 -13.84 -0.99
N GLY A 149 -14.60 -12.58 -1.08
CA GLY A 149 -13.90 -11.43 -0.54
C GLY A 149 -13.66 -11.57 0.96
N PHE A 150 -14.70 -11.89 1.72
CA PHE A 150 -14.60 -12.16 3.16
C PHE A 150 -13.58 -13.26 3.47
N LEU A 151 -13.63 -14.41 2.78
CA LEU A 151 -12.69 -15.50 2.99
C LEU A 151 -11.24 -15.09 2.68
N SER A 152 -11.04 -14.25 1.67
CA SER A 152 -9.70 -13.75 1.31
C SER A 152 -9.17 -12.68 2.27
N VAL A 153 -10.03 -11.97 3.00
CA VAL A 153 -9.59 -10.99 4.01
C VAL A 153 -9.32 -11.63 5.37
N LEU A 154 -9.84 -12.82 5.65
CA LEU A 154 -9.53 -13.54 6.89
C LEU A 154 -8.01 -13.79 7.03
N PRO A 155 -7.47 -13.78 8.27
CA PRO A 155 -6.05 -14.01 8.53
C PRO A 155 -5.65 -15.50 8.41
N THR A 156 -6.19 -16.18 7.40
CA THR A 156 -5.92 -17.61 7.13
C THR A 156 -4.74 -17.82 6.19
N GLY A 157 -4.26 -16.75 5.53
CA GLY A 157 -3.20 -16.84 4.52
C GLY A 157 -3.69 -17.42 3.18
N ASN A 158 -4.99 -17.60 3.01
CA ASN A 158 -5.57 -18.18 1.78
C ASN A 158 -6.25 -17.11 0.92
N ASN A 159 -5.75 -16.91 -0.28
CA ASN A 159 -6.39 -16.11 -1.32
C ASN A 159 -7.34 -16.98 -2.15
N VAL A 160 -8.65 -16.88 -1.89
CA VAL A 160 -9.68 -17.67 -2.57
C VAL A 160 -9.79 -17.34 -4.08
N PHE A 161 -9.42 -16.12 -4.47
CA PHE A 161 -9.42 -15.69 -5.87
C PHE A 161 -8.21 -16.19 -6.66
N ALA A 162 -7.25 -16.84 -6.01
CA ALA A 162 -6.02 -17.34 -6.62
C ALA A 162 -5.33 -16.24 -7.46
N SER A 163 -5.08 -16.48 -8.75
CA SER A 163 -4.37 -15.56 -9.64
C SER A 163 -5.26 -14.45 -10.25
N GLN A 164 -6.57 -14.43 -9.99
CA GLN A 164 -7.48 -13.49 -10.66
C GLN A 164 -7.12 -12.01 -10.42
N PHE A 165 -6.78 -11.66 -9.18
CA PHE A 165 -6.40 -10.30 -8.79
C PHE A 165 -4.89 -10.14 -8.55
N GLU A 166 -4.10 -11.16 -8.88
CA GLU A 166 -2.66 -11.04 -8.80
C GLU A 166 -2.11 -10.16 -9.93
N ARG A 167 -1.19 -9.28 -9.58
CA ARG A 167 -0.37 -8.51 -10.52
C ARG A 167 1.09 -8.82 -10.27
N VAL A 168 1.87 -8.88 -11.34
CA VAL A 168 3.31 -9.11 -11.26
C VAL A 168 3.99 -7.75 -11.09
N LEU A 169 4.62 -7.56 -9.94
CA LEU A 169 5.29 -6.33 -9.58
C LEU A 169 6.73 -6.59 -9.14
N PRO A 170 7.68 -5.66 -9.40
CA PRO A 170 9.00 -5.68 -8.78
C PRO A 170 8.90 -5.60 -7.24
N ALA A 171 9.87 -6.18 -6.54
CA ALA A 171 9.89 -6.16 -5.08
C ALA A 171 9.93 -4.73 -4.51
N SER A 172 10.63 -3.81 -5.16
CA SER A 172 10.66 -2.38 -4.82
C SER A 172 9.27 -1.75 -4.88
N SER A 173 8.50 -2.03 -5.95
CA SER A 173 7.13 -1.56 -6.08
C SER A 173 6.21 -2.16 -5.02
N VAL A 174 6.39 -3.44 -4.66
CA VAL A 174 5.63 -4.06 -3.57
C VAL A 174 6.00 -3.45 -2.22
N ALA A 175 7.25 -3.08 -2.00
CA ALA A 175 7.67 -2.36 -0.80
C ALA A 175 6.95 -1.01 -0.64
N ASN A 176 6.66 -0.31 -1.75
CA ASN A 176 5.88 0.93 -1.74
C ASN A 176 4.39 0.73 -1.40
N LEU A 177 3.88 -0.51 -1.47
CA LEU A 177 2.53 -0.85 -1.00
C LEU A 177 2.49 -1.11 0.51
N TYR A 178 3.64 -1.07 1.20
CA TYR A 178 3.72 -1.36 2.62
C TYR A 178 2.89 -0.36 3.44
N PRO A 179 1.86 -0.84 4.16
CA PRO A 179 0.88 0.06 4.77
C PRO A 179 1.31 0.59 6.13
N LEU A 180 2.38 0.03 6.70
CA LEU A 180 2.81 0.36 8.06
C LEU A 180 3.87 1.45 8.00
N ASN A 181 3.44 2.70 8.07
CA ASN A 181 4.33 3.84 8.22
C ASN A 181 4.72 4.00 9.70
N TYR A 182 5.61 3.14 10.16
CA TYR A 182 6.07 3.13 11.54
C TYR A 182 7.28 4.06 11.67
N SER A 183 7.06 5.22 12.22
CA SER A 183 8.11 6.21 12.45
C SER A 183 8.56 6.28 13.91
N GLY A 184 8.31 5.24 14.70
CA GLY A 184 8.78 5.17 16.07
C GLY A 184 10.30 5.39 16.11
N LYS A 185 10.74 6.46 16.75
CA LYS A 185 12.15 6.74 16.96
C LYS A 185 12.53 6.27 18.37
N THR A 186 13.42 5.29 18.44
CA THR A 186 13.90 4.75 19.70
C THR A 186 15.43 4.72 19.68
N ASP A 187 16.05 5.73 20.28
CA ASP A 187 17.49 5.73 20.54
C ASP A 187 17.76 4.97 21.84
N GLU A 188 18.87 4.20 21.92
CA GLU A 188 19.20 3.34 23.08
C GLU A 188 19.32 4.12 24.40
N ASN A 189 19.86 5.34 24.36
CA ASN A 189 20.01 6.25 25.50
C ASN A 189 19.06 7.43 25.40
N GLY A 190 17.90 7.27 24.73
CA GLY A 190 17.01 8.37 24.42
C GLY A 190 16.11 8.76 25.58
N PHE A 191 15.85 10.07 25.72
CA PHE A 191 14.80 10.60 26.59
C PHE A 191 13.43 10.29 26.02
N TYR A 192 12.51 9.87 26.86
CA TYR A 192 11.10 9.72 26.47
C TYR A 192 10.45 11.10 26.28
N ILE A 193 10.06 11.41 25.04
CA ILE A 193 9.42 12.67 24.69
C ILE A 193 7.91 12.55 24.67
N GLY A 194 7.38 11.38 24.33
CA GLY A 194 5.95 11.16 24.21
C GLY A 194 5.62 9.98 23.34
N ARG A 195 4.45 10.00 22.74
CA ARG A 195 4.02 9.01 21.75
C ARG A 195 3.78 9.70 20.41
N ASP A 196 4.08 8.97 19.35
CA ASP A 196 3.73 9.41 18.01
C ASP A 196 2.22 9.25 17.74
N LYS A 197 1.77 9.66 16.56
CA LYS A 197 0.36 9.54 16.15
C LYS A 197 -0.16 8.09 16.09
N TYR A 198 0.73 7.11 16.11
CA TYR A 198 0.41 5.68 16.10
C TYR A 198 0.47 5.04 17.49
N GLY A 199 0.77 5.84 18.52
CA GLY A 199 0.87 5.37 19.90
C GLY A 199 2.22 4.77 20.28
N SER A 200 3.22 4.81 19.40
CA SER A 200 4.58 4.32 19.70
C SER A 200 5.33 5.30 20.54
N ASN A 201 6.16 4.77 21.46
CA ASN A 201 7.02 5.60 22.28
C ASN A 201 8.11 6.26 21.41
N VAL A 202 8.33 7.55 21.65
CA VAL A 202 9.41 8.31 21.03
C VAL A 202 10.48 8.58 22.05
N LEU A 203 11.65 7.92 21.87
CA LEU A 203 12.85 8.13 22.66
C LEU A 203 13.90 8.79 21.78
N VAL A 204 14.43 9.93 22.20
CA VAL A 204 15.42 10.70 21.43
C VAL A 204 16.65 10.95 22.29
N ASP A 205 17.81 10.54 21.78
CA ASP A 205 19.11 10.91 22.32
C ASP A 205 19.57 12.23 21.68
N PHE A 206 19.55 13.30 22.44
CA PHE A 206 19.94 14.62 21.98
C PHE A 206 21.46 14.76 21.81
N ASP A 207 22.25 13.95 22.47
CA ASP A 207 23.71 13.98 22.42
C ASP A 207 24.31 13.07 21.36
N LYS A 208 23.52 12.15 20.80
CA LYS A 208 23.94 11.25 19.74
C LYS A 208 24.35 12.03 18.49
N ARG A 209 25.60 11.88 18.07
CA ARG A 209 26.17 12.48 16.85
C ARG A 209 25.98 11.53 15.69
N THR A 210 25.51 12.06 14.58
CA THR A 210 25.39 11.36 13.29
C THR A 210 25.86 12.31 12.18
N GLU A 211 26.00 11.84 10.95
CA GLU A 211 26.36 12.68 9.81
C GLU A 211 25.40 13.87 9.64
N ASP A 212 24.10 13.68 9.92
CA ASP A 212 23.05 14.71 9.83
C ASP A 212 22.87 15.53 11.11
N LYS A 213 23.48 15.11 12.24
CA LYS A 213 23.32 15.73 13.55
C LYS A 213 24.68 16.05 14.15
N THR A 214 25.17 17.26 13.86
CA THR A 214 26.51 17.70 14.25
C THR A 214 26.60 18.40 15.59
N ASN A 215 25.45 18.83 16.17
CA ASN A 215 25.39 19.52 17.47
C ASN A 215 24.14 19.11 18.26
N SER A 216 24.11 19.44 19.57
CA SER A 216 23.02 19.15 20.50
C SER A 216 22.07 20.34 20.73
N ASN A 217 22.11 21.35 19.87
CA ASN A 217 21.23 22.50 20.01
C ASN A 217 19.78 22.13 19.70
N ILE A 218 18.87 22.53 20.58
CA ILE A 218 17.45 22.26 20.45
C ILE A 218 16.71 23.58 20.24
N LEU A 219 15.98 23.72 19.14
CA LEU A 219 15.13 24.85 18.84
C LEU A 219 13.66 24.46 18.97
N ILE A 220 12.93 25.12 19.89
CA ILE A 220 11.50 24.89 20.12
C ILE A 220 10.70 26.09 19.61
N LEU A 221 9.95 25.88 18.53
CA LEU A 221 9.10 26.90 17.89
C LEU A 221 7.61 26.57 18.08
N GLY A 222 6.79 27.58 18.20
CA GLY A 222 5.34 27.44 18.29
C GLY A 222 4.65 28.72 18.76
N ASN A 223 3.34 28.83 18.60
CA ASN A 223 2.56 29.96 19.03
C ASN A 223 2.45 30.06 20.58
N SER A 224 2.03 31.21 21.07
CA SER A 224 1.80 31.39 22.52
C SER A 224 0.76 30.39 23.03
N GLY A 225 0.96 29.84 24.23
CA GLY A 225 0.03 28.90 24.85
C GLY A 225 0.18 27.42 24.40
N GLN A 226 1.03 27.10 23.45
CA GLN A 226 1.17 25.72 22.92
C GLN A 226 2.15 24.81 23.71
N GLY A 227 2.45 25.12 24.96
CA GLY A 227 3.21 24.23 25.84
C GLY A 227 4.73 24.22 25.63
N LYS A 228 5.32 25.19 24.88
CA LYS A 228 6.78 25.25 24.67
C LYS A 228 7.59 25.22 25.98
N SER A 229 7.19 26.07 26.95
CA SER A 229 7.85 26.15 28.25
C SER A 229 7.65 24.90 29.11
N TYR A 230 6.54 24.18 28.92
CA TYR A 230 6.33 22.88 29.55
C TYR A 230 7.28 21.82 28.98
N LEU A 231 7.36 21.73 27.65
CA LEU A 231 8.28 20.83 26.97
C LEU A 231 9.74 21.11 27.38
N MET A 232 10.14 22.39 27.40
CA MET A 232 11.48 22.78 27.82
C MET A 232 11.79 22.35 29.27
N LYS A 233 10.83 22.53 30.19
CA LYS A 233 10.99 22.06 31.58
C LYS A 233 11.09 20.52 31.65
N LEU A 234 10.28 19.81 30.87
CA LEU A 234 10.33 18.35 30.81
C LEU A 234 11.73 17.86 30.37
N LEU A 235 12.31 18.49 29.34
CA LEU A 235 13.64 18.15 28.84
C LEU A 235 14.77 18.50 29.81
N LEU A 236 14.59 19.50 30.67
CA LEU A 236 15.58 19.91 31.67
C LEU A 236 15.52 19.09 32.98
N CYS A 237 14.37 18.45 33.24
CA CYS A 237 14.15 17.69 34.49
C CYS A 237 14.42 16.19 34.33
N ASN A 238 14.65 15.70 33.12
CA ASN A 238 15.07 14.33 32.81
C ASN A 238 16.58 14.25 32.59
#